data_67fa2b70b229d137007fe5cf832565cf
#
_entry.id   67fa2b70b229d137007fe5cf832565cf
#
_cell.length_a   1.000
_cell.length_b   1.000
_cell.length_c   1.000
_cell.angle_alpha   90.00
_cell.angle_beta   90.00
_cell.angle_gamma   90.00
#
_symmetry.space_group_name_H-M   'P 1'
#
loop_
_entity.id
_entity.type
_entity.pdbx_description
1 polymer ?
#
loop_
_entity_poly.entity_id
_entity_poly.type
_entity_poly.pdbx_seq_one_letter_code
_entity_poly.pdbx_strand_id
1 'polypeptide(L)'
;MKKRATLTDGASDVADLTLNGVRDAYNAERAWWNEIKPEMHDVINTHVAGPVRDIPIRIYKPSDLDEGPTLLYLHGGGWILGNLETHDRVMRLLADFSGARVVGVDYALSPEYKFPVAINEVRAVLDWLQAHGPDHGLDSARLGIGGDSAGANLAVSVTQLYHQQSPGLIQFLLLYYGAYGLTESASWQQYGNAEFEFTREEKEFYLTSYLGDAHDRNDPRFNVLKGDIGLLPRAFIAAAECDPLQDDSIALYKAMEREGRPATLKIYPGVLHSFIHYSRMLNQATEALRDGADALNECFS
;
A
#
# COMPACT_ATOMS: atom_id res chain seq x y z
N MET A 1 17.08 0.75 12.13
CA MET A 1 17.12 -0.34 13.09
C MET A 1 17.30 0.11 14.55
N LYS A 2 18.47 0.64 15.00
CA LYS A 2 18.64 1.06 16.43
C LYS A 2 17.56 2.03 16.94
N LYS A 3 17.02 2.93 16.10
CA LYS A 3 15.97 3.88 16.50
C LYS A 3 14.61 3.19 16.68
N ARG A 4 14.29 2.19 15.85
CA ARG A 4 13.06 1.40 16.00
C ARG A 4 13.11 0.61 17.31
N ALA A 5 14.21 -0.08 17.59
CA ALA A 5 14.41 -0.79 18.85
C ALA A 5 14.21 0.12 20.08
N THR A 6 14.77 1.37 20.06
CA THR A 6 14.56 2.33 21.15
C THR A 6 13.12 2.85 21.29
N LEU A 7 12.32 2.84 20.22
CA LEU A 7 10.91 3.25 20.27
C LEU A 7 10.00 2.13 20.78
N THR A 8 10.44 0.88 20.64
CA THR A 8 9.74 -0.31 21.13
C THR A 8 10.22 -0.80 22.50
N ASP A 9 11.34 -0.27 23.02
CA ASP A 9 11.86 -0.55 24.36
C ASP A 9 10.87 -0.05 25.44
N GLY A 10 9.97 -0.92 25.85
CA GLY A 10 8.89 -0.64 26.82
C GLY A 10 7.56 -1.27 26.41
N ALA A 11 7.43 -1.81 25.21
CA ALA A 11 6.32 -2.69 24.87
C ALA A 11 6.56 -4.05 25.53
N SER A 12 5.65 -4.48 26.40
CA SER A 12 5.50 -5.87 26.85
C SER A 12 5.51 -6.80 25.63
N ASP A 13 6.02 -8.01 25.79
CA ASP A 13 6.10 -9.02 24.74
C ASP A 13 4.82 -9.00 23.89
N VAL A 14 4.99 -8.79 22.56
CA VAL A 14 3.88 -8.65 21.59
C VAL A 14 2.93 -9.84 21.64
N ALA A 15 3.41 -11.00 22.10
CA ALA A 15 2.64 -12.22 22.25
C ALA A 15 1.49 -12.14 23.29
N ASP A 16 1.54 -11.20 24.23
CA ASP A 16 0.52 -11.02 25.30
C ASP A 16 -0.44 -9.84 25.03
N LEU A 17 -0.25 -9.10 23.90
CA LEU A 17 -1.10 -7.95 23.60
C LEU A 17 -2.43 -8.38 22.94
N THR A 18 -3.51 -7.74 23.38
CA THR A 18 -4.77 -7.77 22.61
C THR A 18 -4.54 -7.13 21.22
N LEU A 19 -5.40 -7.41 20.24
CA LEU A 19 -5.33 -6.78 18.92
C LEU A 19 -5.27 -5.24 19.01
N ASN A 20 -6.05 -4.63 19.89
CA ASN A 20 -6.01 -3.19 20.12
C ASN A 20 -4.65 -2.75 20.66
N GLY A 21 -4.06 -3.50 21.57
CA GLY A 21 -2.70 -3.22 22.06
C GLY A 21 -1.63 -3.30 20.95
N VAL A 22 -1.76 -4.25 20.02
CA VAL A 22 -0.87 -4.33 18.84
C VAL A 22 -1.06 -3.10 17.94
N ARG A 23 -2.31 -2.66 17.69
CA ARG A 23 -2.62 -1.45 16.92
C ARG A 23 -2.08 -0.19 17.60
N ASP A 24 -2.23 -0.07 18.91
CA ASP A 24 -1.73 1.08 19.67
C ASP A 24 -0.20 1.14 19.63
N ALA A 25 0.48 0.02 19.80
CA ALA A 25 1.94 -0.06 19.69
C ALA A 25 2.43 0.31 18.29
N TYR A 26 1.77 -0.19 17.24
CA TYR A 26 2.07 0.16 15.85
C TYR A 26 1.88 1.67 15.59
N ASN A 27 0.76 2.23 16.03
CA ASN A 27 0.47 3.66 15.90
C ASN A 27 1.51 4.52 16.63
N ALA A 28 1.88 4.15 17.84
CA ALA A 28 2.88 4.85 18.63
C ALA A 28 4.27 4.82 17.98
N GLU A 29 4.68 3.66 17.45
CA GLU A 29 5.95 3.53 16.72
C GLU A 29 5.93 4.42 15.46
N ARG A 30 4.84 4.43 14.69
CA ARG A 30 4.72 5.24 13.47
C ARG A 30 4.63 6.75 13.75
N ALA A 31 4.10 7.16 14.90
CA ALA A 31 3.94 8.58 15.24
C ALA A 31 5.26 9.35 15.12
N TRP A 32 6.36 8.82 15.70
CA TRP A 32 7.66 9.46 15.61
C TRP A 32 8.15 9.65 14.15
N TRP A 33 7.93 8.66 13.29
CA TRP A 33 8.34 8.73 11.88
C TRP A 33 7.54 9.76 11.09
N ASN A 34 6.32 10.08 11.54
CA ASN A 34 5.41 11.03 10.91
C ASN A 34 5.50 12.47 11.45
N GLU A 35 6.32 12.76 12.50
CA GLU A 35 6.46 14.11 13.09
C GLU A 35 7.00 15.15 12.10
N ILE A 36 8.07 14.83 11.36
CA ILE A 36 8.68 15.72 10.38
C ILE A 36 8.21 15.31 8.99
N LYS A 37 7.40 16.14 8.34
CA LYS A 37 6.74 15.83 7.08
C LYS A 37 6.62 17.08 6.22
N PRO A 38 6.55 16.94 4.87
CA PRO A 38 6.32 18.08 3.98
C PRO A 38 5.03 18.81 4.31
N GLU A 39 5.07 20.14 4.22
CA GLU A 39 3.86 20.97 4.23
C GLU A 39 3.11 20.74 2.91
N MET A 40 1.79 20.72 2.98
CA MET A 40 0.91 20.66 1.80
C MET A 40 0.18 22.00 1.67
N HIS A 41 -0.14 22.37 0.42
CA HIS A 41 -1.02 23.52 0.20
C HIS A 41 -2.38 23.31 0.88
N ASP A 42 -2.94 22.10 0.77
CA ASP A 42 -4.18 21.74 1.45
C ASP A 42 -4.21 20.25 1.85
N VAL A 43 -4.89 19.94 2.95
CA VAL A 43 -5.16 18.59 3.42
C VAL A 43 -6.63 18.47 3.82
N ILE A 44 -7.41 17.78 3.01
CA ILE A 44 -8.85 17.65 3.20
C ILE A 44 -9.16 16.27 3.76
N ASN A 45 -9.79 16.22 4.95
CA ASN A 45 -10.37 15.00 5.49
C ASN A 45 -11.86 14.97 5.16
N THR A 46 -12.32 13.89 4.55
CA THR A 46 -13.73 13.69 4.22
C THR A 46 -14.08 12.19 4.25
N HIS A 47 -15.28 11.82 3.87
CA HIS A 47 -15.76 10.45 3.87
C HIS A 47 -16.45 10.14 2.55
N VAL A 48 -16.34 8.88 2.14
CA VAL A 48 -17.05 8.29 1.01
C VAL A 48 -18.06 7.29 1.55
N ALA A 49 -19.30 7.33 1.07
CA ALA A 49 -20.30 6.34 1.42
C ALA A 49 -19.83 4.95 0.95
N GLY A 50 -19.60 4.04 1.88
CA GLY A 50 -19.14 2.69 1.58
C GLY A 50 -20.23 1.64 1.74
N PRO A 51 -19.93 0.38 1.37
CA PRO A 51 -20.92 -0.70 1.42
C PRO A 51 -21.29 -1.13 2.84
N VAL A 52 -20.45 -0.89 3.84
CA VAL A 52 -20.66 -1.30 5.23
C VAL A 52 -20.50 -0.17 6.24
N ARG A 53 -19.82 0.90 5.88
CA ARG A 53 -19.57 2.08 6.71
C ARG A 53 -19.18 3.27 5.82
N ASP A 54 -19.20 4.47 6.37
CA ASP A 54 -18.53 5.61 5.74
C ASP A 54 -17.01 5.38 5.78
N ILE A 55 -16.35 5.56 4.64
CA ILE A 55 -14.93 5.31 4.44
C ILE A 55 -14.18 6.64 4.59
N PRO A 56 -13.36 6.83 5.64
CA PRO A 56 -12.56 8.04 5.75
C PRO A 56 -11.52 8.08 4.64
N ILE A 57 -11.38 9.24 4.01
CA ILE A 57 -10.31 9.53 3.05
C ILE A 57 -9.63 10.84 3.40
N ARG A 58 -8.37 10.96 3.01
CA ARG A 58 -7.59 12.20 3.15
C ARG A 58 -6.96 12.55 1.81
N ILE A 59 -7.24 13.78 1.35
CA ILE A 59 -6.73 14.32 0.09
C ILE A 59 -5.57 15.26 0.41
N TYR A 60 -4.41 15.00 -0.18
CA TYR A 60 -3.22 15.82 -0.07
C TYR A 60 -3.03 16.60 -1.37
N LYS A 61 -3.01 17.94 -1.30
CA LYS A 61 -2.74 18.83 -2.42
C LYS A 61 -1.38 19.50 -2.19
N PRO A 62 -0.34 19.15 -2.97
CA PRO A 62 0.99 19.71 -2.75
C PRO A 62 1.14 21.16 -3.24
N SER A 63 0.25 21.61 -4.13
CA SER A 63 0.26 22.95 -4.75
C SER A 63 -1.15 23.51 -4.87
N ASP A 64 -1.24 24.82 -5.20
CA ASP A 64 -2.46 25.57 -5.46
C ASP A 64 -3.03 25.39 -6.88
N LEU A 65 -2.42 24.55 -7.71
CA LEU A 65 -2.95 24.23 -9.03
C LEU A 65 -4.36 23.65 -8.92
N ASP A 66 -5.24 24.01 -9.85
CA ASP A 66 -6.64 23.58 -9.80
C ASP A 66 -6.79 22.07 -9.98
N GLU A 67 -5.95 21.46 -10.84
CA GLU A 67 -5.99 20.03 -11.16
C GLU A 67 -4.58 19.43 -11.26
N GLY A 68 -4.48 18.12 -11.01
CA GLY A 68 -3.26 17.34 -11.20
C GLY A 68 -3.57 15.85 -11.20
N PRO A 69 -2.65 15.00 -11.69
CA PRO A 69 -2.81 13.56 -11.62
C PRO A 69 -3.20 13.11 -10.21
N THR A 70 -3.99 12.06 -10.13
CA THR A 70 -4.46 11.53 -8.85
C THR A 70 -3.80 10.18 -8.57
N LEU A 71 -3.25 10.02 -7.38
CA LEU A 71 -2.78 8.74 -6.84
C LEU A 71 -3.67 8.32 -5.67
N LEU A 72 -4.44 7.26 -5.83
CA LEU A 72 -5.15 6.61 -4.73
C LEU A 72 -4.14 5.73 -3.98
N TYR A 73 -3.92 5.99 -2.68
CA TYR A 73 -2.92 5.27 -1.89
C TYR A 73 -3.58 4.43 -0.78
N LEU A 74 -3.22 3.15 -0.76
CA LEU A 74 -3.71 2.16 0.19
C LEU A 74 -2.56 1.77 1.13
N HIS A 75 -2.76 2.04 2.41
CA HIS A 75 -1.73 1.79 3.41
C HIS A 75 -1.46 0.29 3.65
N GLY A 76 -0.24 -0.05 4.08
CA GLY A 76 0.13 -1.37 4.55
C GLY A 76 -0.32 -1.65 5.98
N GLY A 77 0.05 -2.83 6.50
CA GLY A 77 -0.27 -3.25 7.87
C GLY A 77 -0.99 -4.59 7.94
N GLY A 78 -0.77 -5.49 6.98
CA GLY A 78 -1.31 -6.86 6.99
C GLY A 78 -2.84 -6.93 7.03
N TRP A 79 -3.53 -5.92 6.50
CA TRP A 79 -5.01 -5.76 6.51
C TRP A 79 -5.63 -5.60 7.91
N ILE A 80 -4.81 -5.55 8.98
CA ILE A 80 -5.28 -5.47 10.38
C ILE A 80 -4.74 -4.26 11.12
N LEU A 81 -3.69 -3.63 10.60
CA LEU A 81 -3.00 -2.46 11.15
C LEU A 81 -2.99 -1.32 10.12
N GLY A 82 -2.57 -0.15 10.57
CA GLY A 82 -2.41 1.02 9.72
C GLY A 82 -3.67 1.89 9.66
N ASN A 83 -3.45 3.13 9.26
CA ASN A 83 -4.49 4.15 9.05
C ASN A 83 -3.85 5.37 8.35
N LEU A 84 -4.63 6.43 8.14
CA LEU A 84 -4.15 7.66 7.51
C LEU A 84 -3.02 8.35 8.29
N GLU A 85 -3.01 8.24 9.63
CA GLU A 85 -1.95 8.88 10.44
C GLU A 85 -0.62 8.11 10.35
N THR A 86 -0.66 6.78 10.31
CA THR A 86 0.55 5.96 10.25
C THR A 86 1.30 6.11 8.93
N HIS A 87 0.61 6.52 7.86
CA HIS A 87 1.17 6.69 6.52
C HIS A 87 1.17 8.16 6.04
N ASP A 88 0.83 9.12 6.91
CA ASP A 88 0.70 10.53 6.55
C ASP A 88 1.98 11.09 5.89
N ARG A 89 3.17 10.80 6.45
CA ARG A 89 4.44 11.22 5.85
C ARG A 89 4.71 10.58 4.50
N VAL A 90 4.41 9.30 4.33
CA VAL A 90 4.59 8.59 3.04
C VAL A 90 3.75 9.25 1.96
N MET A 91 2.47 9.48 2.23
CA MET A 91 1.54 10.11 1.29
C MET A 91 1.93 11.56 0.95
N ARG A 92 2.39 12.34 1.95
CA ARG A 92 2.88 13.70 1.74
C ARG A 92 4.15 13.72 0.90
N LEU A 93 5.10 12.80 1.13
CA LEU A 93 6.31 12.72 0.33
C LEU A 93 6.01 12.33 -1.11
N LEU A 94 5.07 11.42 -1.34
CA LEU A 94 4.62 11.08 -2.69
C LEU A 94 3.96 12.27 -3.37
N ALA A 95 3.12 13.02 -2.67
CA ALA A 95 2.50 14.24 -3.19
C ALA A 95 3.55 15.32 -3.52
N ASP A 96 4.49 15.57 -2.59
CA ASP A 96 5.55 16.57 -2.73
C ASP A 96 6.49 16.26 -3.92
N PHE A 97 6.93 15.00 -4.05
CA PHE A 97 7.86 14.59 -5.10
C PHE A 97 7.21 14.51 -6.48
N SER A 98 5.94 14.10 -6.56
CA SER A 98 5.25 13.92 -7.83
C SER A 98 4.47 15.16 -8.29
N GLY A 99 4.08 16.05 -7.37
CA GLY A 99 3.11 17.09 -7.64
C GLY A 99 1.67 16.58 -7.82
N ALA A 100 1.45 15.26 -7.75
CA ALA A 100 0.13 14.66 -7.85
C ALA A 100 -0.71 14.89 -6.59
N ARG A 101 -2.04 14.84 -6.73
CA ARG A 101 -2.96 14.74 -5.61
C ARG A 101 -2.92 13.31 -5.09
N VAL A 102 -2.63 13.15 -3.81
CA VAL A 102 -2.66 11.82 -3.18
C VAL A 102 -3.92 11.69 -2.35
N VAL A 103 -4.67 10.61 -2.57
CA VAL A 103 -5.87 10.28 -1.81
C VAL A 103 -5.61 9.05 -0.98
N GLY A 104 -5.40 9.21 0.31
CA GLY A 104 -5.27 8.10 1.26
C GLY A 104 -6.63 7.55 1.65
N VAL A 105 -6.75 6.23 1.74
CA VAL A 105 -7.97 5.52 2.12
C VAL A 105 -7.78 4.80 3.44
N ASP A 106 -8.64 5.09 4.42
CA ASP A 106 -8.72 4.35 5.68
C ASP A 106 -9.72 3.21 5.52
N TYR A 107 -9.32 2.18 4.79
CA TYR A 107 -10.16 1.02 4.50
C TYR A 107 -10.42 0.17 5.75
N ALA A 108 -11.53 -0.57 5.76
CA ALA A 108 -11.96 -1.41 6.88
C ALA A 108 -10.93 -2.50 7.20
N LEU A 109 -10.52 -2.57 8.47
CA LEU A 109 -9.52 -3.51 8.96
C LEU A 109 -10.15 -4.81 9.48
N SER A 110 -9.40 -5.88 9.34
CA SER A 110 -9.73 -7.18 9.92
C SER A 110 -9.20 -7.29 11.37
N PRO A 111 -9.75 -8.18 12.19
CA PRO A 111 -10.76 -9.19 11.89
C PRO A 111 -12.20 -8.69 11.92
N GLU A 112 -12.43 -7.40 12.27
CA GLU A 112 -13.78 -6.82 12.34
C GLU A 112 -14.47 -6.86 10.97
N TYR A 113 -13.71 -6.60 9.91
CA TYR A 113 -14.16 -6.62 8.53
C TYR A 113 -13.26 -7.52 7.69
N LYS A 114 -13.64 -8.80 7.58
CA LYS A 114 -12.84 -9.78 6.85
C LYS A 114 -12.90 -9.57 5.33
N PHE A 115 -11.98 -10.21 4.63
CA PHE A 115 -12.00 -10.36 3.18
C PHE A 115 -13.41 -10.74 2.68
N PRO A 116 -13.92 -10.10 1.63
CA PRO A 116 -13.27 -9.08 0.78
C PRO A 116 -13.74 -7.63 1.07
N VAL A 117 -14.09 -7.26 2.31
CA VAL A 117 -14.70 -5.95 2.63
C VAL A 117 -13.81 -4.78 2.21
N ALA A 118 -12.51 -4.81 2.54
CA ALA A 118 -11.56 -3.74 2.16
C ALA A 118 -11.52 -3.52 0.64
N ILE A 119 -11.56 -4.59 -0.16
CA ILE A 119 -11.61 -4.51 -1.63
C ILE A 119 -12.88 -3.78 -2.10
N ASN A 120 -14.02 -4.10 -1.51
CA ASN A 120 -15.30 -3.47 -1.87
C ASN A 120 -15.33 -1.98 -1.47
N GLU A 121 -14.72 -1.61 -0.34
CA GLU A 121 -14.59 -0.21 0.07
C GLU A 121 -13.68 0.57 -0.89
N VAL A 122 -12.52 0.04 -1.28
CA VAL A 122 -11.65 0.70 -2.25
C VAL A 122 -12.34 0.88 -3.60
N ARG A 123 -13.15 -0.08 -4.04
CA ARG A 123 -13.99 0.08 -5.25
C ARG A 123 -14.98 1.22 -5.12
N ALA A 124 -15.67 1.33 -3.98
CA ALA A 124 -16.58 2.45 -3.73
C ALA A 124 -15.86 3.81 -3.76
N VAL A 125 -14.60 3.88 -3.26
CA VAL A 125 -13.79 5.10 -3.39
C VAL A 125 -13.42 5.40 -4.84
N LEU A 126 -13.13 4.40 -5.68
CA LEU A 126 -12.89 4.59 -7.11
C LEU A 126 -14.15 5.12 -7.84
N ASP A 127 -15.32 4.56 -7.52
CA ASP A 127 -16.59 5.05 -8.08
C ASP A 127 -16.84 6.51 -7.65
N TRP A 128 -16.57 6.84 -6.39
CA TRP A 128 -16.67 8.20 -5.88
C TRP A 128 -15.69 9.15 -6.57
N LEU A 129 -14.44 8.73 -6.79
CA LEU A 129 -13.43 9.53 -7.50
C LEU A 129 -13.88 9.89 -8.92
N GLN A 130 -14.53 8.96 -9.62
CA GLN A 130 -15.07 9.24 -10.96
C GLN A 130 -16.22 10.25 -10.93
N ALA A 131 -17.12 10.11 -9.96
CA ALA A 131 -18.33 10.94 -9.88
C ALA A 131 -18.07 12.32 -9.28
N HIS A 132 -17.19 12.44 -8.30
CA HIS A 132 -17.01 13.62 -7.45
C HIS A 132 -15.55 14.12 -7.38
N GLY A 133 -14.59 13.39 -7.92
CA GLY A 133 -13.17 13.78 -7.91
C GLY A 133 -12.94 15.20 -8.45
N PRO A 134 -13.53 15.59 -9.60
CA PRO A 134 -13.37 16.94 -10.14
C PRO A 134 -13.79 18.06 -9.19
N ASP A 135 -14.82 17.85 -8.36
CA ASP A 135 -15.29 18.83 -7.37
C ASP A 135 -14.23 19.10 -6.27
N HIS A 136 -13.26 18.18 -6.14
CA HIS A 136 -12.15 18.25 -5.20
C HIS A 136 -10.79 18.54 -5.86
N GLY A 137 -10.77 18.85 -7.17
CA GLY A 137 -9.55 19.07 -7.95
C GLY A 137 -8.74 17.79 -8.19
N LEU A 138 -9.42 16.64 -8.23
CA LEU A 138 -8.84 15.34 -8.52
C LEU A 138 -9.11 14.95 -9.98
N ASP A 139 -8.06 14.66 -10.72
CA ASP A 139 -8.18 14.23 -12.11
C ASP A 139 -8.37 12.71 -12.19
N SER A 140 -9.60 12.29 -12.44
CA SER A 140 -9.93 10.87 -12.61
C SER A 140 -9.52 10.31 -13.98
N ALA A 141 -9.16 11.16 -14.95
CA ALA A 141 -8.64 10.72 -16.25
C ALA A 141 -7.14 10.38 -16.21
N ARG A 142 -6.39 10.91 -15.22
CA ARG A 142 -5.00 10.57 -14.94
C ARG A 142 -4.90 9.96 -13.56
N LEU A 143 -5.36 8.70 -13.44
CA LEU A 143 -5.50 8.00 -12.17
C LEU A 143 -4.49 6.86 -12.04
N GLY A 144 -3.66 6.95 -11.01
CA GLY A 144 -2.86 5.84 -10.49
C GLY A 144 -3.45 5.29 -9.19
N ILE A 145 -3.16 4.03 -8.89
CA ILE A 145 -3.44 3.43 -7.59
C ILE A 145 -2.16 2.78 -7.07
N GLY A 146 -1.94 2.84 -5.77
CA GLY A 146 -0.75 2.26 -5.18
C GLY A 146 -0.90 1.96 -3.71
N GLY A 147 0.16 1.44 -3.14
CA GLY A 147 0.22 1.13 -1.72
C GLY A 147 1.46 0.32 -1.36
N ASP A 148 1.55 -0.03 -0.12
CA ASP A 148 2.65 -0.82 0.41
C ASP A 148 2.15 -2.10 1.08
N SER A 149 2.91 -3.20 0.96
CA SER A 149 2.61 -4.48 1.61
C SER A 149 1.18 -4.97 1.29
N ALA A 150 0.31 -5.08 2.28
CA ALA A 150 -1.11 -5.40 2.11
C ALA A 150 -1.86 -4.38 1.22
N GLY A 151 -1.51 -3.10 1.30
CA GLY A 151 -2.08 -2.05 0.44
C GLY A 151 -1.71 -2.23 -1.03
N ALA A 152 -0.48 -2.68 -1.33
CA ALA A 152 -0.07 -3.03 -2.69
C ALA A 152 -0.84 -4.24 -3.24
N ASN A 153 -1.14 -5.24 -2.39
CA ASN A 153 -2.03 -6.35 -2.76
C ASN A 153 -3.43 -5.84 -3.13
N LEU A 154 -4.03 -4.99 -2.26
CA LEU A 154 -5.35 -4.40 -2.53
C LEU A 154 -5.35 -3.59 -3.85
N ALA A 155 -4.29 -2.83 -4.12
CA ALA A 155 -4.16 -2.04 -5.35
C ALA A 155 -4.20 -2.92 -6.60
N VAL A 156 -3.45 -4.03 -6.62
CA VAL A 156 -3.46 -4.99 -7.75
C VAL A 156 -4.83 -5.67 -7.86
N SER A 157 -5.36 -6.18 -6.73
CA SER A 157 -6.66 -6.85 -6.69
C SER A 157 -7.79 -5.98 -7.24
N VAL A 158 -7.90 -4.76 -6.74
CA VAL A 158 -8.95 -3.83 -7.16
C VAL A 158 -8.78 -3.43 -8.63
N THR A 159 -7.54 -3.25 -9.11
CA THR A 159 -7.27 -2.94 -10.51
C THR A 159 -7.75 -4.05 -11.43
N GLN A 160 -7.44 -5.31 -11.12
CA GLN A 160 -7.92 -6.45 -11.91
C GLN A 160 -9.45 -6.49 -11.97
N LEU A 161 -10.12 -6.36 -10.83
CA LEU A 161 -11.58 -6.37 -10.74
C LEU A 161 -12.23 -5.19 -11.47
N TYR A 162 -11.65 -4.00 -11.30
CA TYR A 162 -12.20 -2.78 -11.89
C TYR A 162 -12.06 -2.77 -13.40
N HIS A 163 -10.91 -3.21 -13.92
CA HIS A 163 -10.64 -3.26 -15.35
C HIS A 163 -11.45 -4.31 -16.10
N GLN A 164 -12.03 -5.31 -15.42
CA GLN A 164 -13.04 -6.20 -16.02
C GLN A 164 -14.33 -5.46 -16.39
N GLN A 165 -14.64 -4.36 -15.67
CA GLN A 165 -15.87 -3.58 -15.86
C GLN A 165 -15.61 -2.25 -16.58
N SER A 166 -14.51 -1.59 -16.26
CA SER A 166 -14.12 -0.26 -16.78
C SER A 166 -12.64 -0.26 -17.16
N PRO A 167 -12.28 -0.86 -18.34
CA PRO A 167 -10.89 -0.95 -18.77
C PRO A 167 -10.26 0.43 -18.95
N GLY A 168 -9.01 0.58 -18.46
CA GLY A 168 -8.19 1.77 -18.70
C GLY A 168 -8.45 2.95 -17.76
N LEU A 169 -9.35 2.83 -16.78
CA LEU A 169 -9.51 3.87 -15.77
C LEU A 169 -8.22 4.08 -14.96
N ILE A 170 -7.69 2.99 -14.41
CA ILE A 170 -6.44 3.01 -13.66
C ILE A 170 -5.31 2.84 -14.67
N GLN A 171 -4.40 3.82 -14.74
CA GLN A 171 -3.35 3.86 -15.75
C GLN A 171 -1.97 3.54 -15.19
N PHE A 172 -1.80 3.58 -13.87
CA PHE A 172 -0.54 3.34 -13.20
C PHE A 172 -0.70 2.58 -11.88
N LEU A 173 0.22 1.65 -11.61
CA LEU A 173 0.36 0.96 -10.33
C LEU A 173 1.67 1.36 -9.66
N LEU A 174 1.58 1.87 -8.41
CA LEU A 174 2.72 2.20 -7.56
C LEU A 174 2.78 1.20 -6.38
N LEU A 175 3.70 0.26 -6.45
CA LEU A 175 3.69 -0.92 -5.59
C LEU A 175 4.97 -1.05 -4.76
N TYR A 176 4.87 -0.97 -3.45
CA TYR A 176 6.00 -1.15 -2.53
C TYR A 176 5.89 -2.49 -1.80
N TYR A 177 6.85 -3.37 -2.00
CA TYR A 177 7.04 -4.68 -1.31
C TYR A 177 5.74 -5.45 -1.02
N GLY A 178 4.87 -5.58 -2.01
CA GLY A 178 3.53 -6.14 -1.83
C GLY A 178 3.50 -7.66 -1.61
N ALA A 179 2.45 -8.11 -0.92
CA ALA A 179 2.12 -9.53 -0.74
C ALA A 179 1.21 -10.00 -1.88
N TYR A 180 1.73 -10.70 -2.89
CA TYR A 180 0.96 -11.03 -4.10
C TYR A 180 0.46 -12.46 -4.16
N GLY A 181 0.76 -13.27 -3.14
CA GLY A 181 0.12 -14.57 -2.94
C GLY A 181 1.05 -15.77 -3.00
N LEU A 182 2.38 -15.60 -2.99
CA LEU A 182 3.28 -16.72 -2.82
C LEU A 182 3.15 -17.29 -1.39
N THR A 183 2.97 -18.61 -1.32
CA THR A 183 2.90 -19.31 -0.03
C THR A 183 4.29 -19.62 0.50
N GLU A 184 5.19 -20.07 -0.39
CA GLU A 184 6.58 -20.40 -0.12
C GLU A 184 7.48 -19.83 -1.20
N SER A 185 8.67 -19.36 -0.79
CA SER A 185 9.66 -18.81 -1.70
C SER A 185 11.07 -18.89 -1.08
N ALA A 186 12.10 -18.64 -1.88
CA ALA A 186 13.47 -18.56 -1.38
C ALA A 186 13.63 -17.39 -0.39
N SER A 187 13.00 -16.25 -0.65
CA SER A 187 12.99 -15.09 0.24
C SER A 187 12.32 -15.42 1.59
N TRP A 188 11.22 -16.20 1.61
CA TRP A 188 10.62 -16.68 2.86
C TRP A 188 11.52 -17.62 3.63
N GLN A 189 12.31 -18.48 2.95
CA GLN A 189 13.28 -19.36 3.61
C GLN A 189 14.43 -18.58 4.21
N GLN A 190 14.90 -17.55 3.54
CA GLN A 190 16.05 -16.75 3.94
C GLN A 190 15.70 -15.68 4.97
N TYR A 191 14.61 -14.93 4.78
CA TYR A 191 14.29 -13.71 5.51
C TYR A 191 13.04 -13.81 6.41
N GLY A 192 12.30 -14.92 6.38
CA GLY A 192 11.06 -15.11 7.15
C GLY A 192 11.31 -15.48 8.61
N ASN A 193 12.04 -14.66 9.37
CA ASN A 193 12.40 -14.89 10.76
C ASN A 193 12.57 -13.56 11.54
N ALA A 194 12.76 -13.66 12.86
CA ALA A 194 12.83 -12.49 13.76
C ALA A 194 14.01 -11.55 13.50
N GLU A 195 15.11 -12.03 12.88
CA GLU A 195 16.25 -11.18 12.52
C GLU A 195 15.86 -10.13 11.47
N PHE A 196 14.94 -10.49 10.56
CA PHE A 196 14.43 -9.62 9.49
C PHE A 196 13.05 -9.02 9.81
N GLU A 197 12.62 -9.12 11.07
CA GLU A 197 11.45 -8.41 11.61
C GLU A 197 10.11 -8.74 10.91
N PHE A 198 10.02 -9.88 10.20
CA PHE A 198 8.76 -10.39 9.64
C PHE A 198 8.80 -11.92 9.63
N THR A 199 8.08 -12.53 10.58
CA THR A 199 8.11 -13.98 10.82
C THR A 199 6.98 -14.73 10.13
N ARG A 200 7.10 -16.07 10.06
CA ARG A 200 6.03 -16.93 9.54
C ARG A 200 4.79 -16.90 10.44
N GLU A 201 4.98 -16.80 11.74
CA GLU A 201 3.92 -16.70 12.74
C GLU A 201 3.12 -15.41 12.53
N GLU A 202 3.80 -14.28 12.31
CA GLU A 202 3.14 -13.01 11.99
C GLU A 202 2.38 -13.09 10.65
N LYS A 203 2.96 -13.71 9.62
CA LYS A 203 2.25 -13.94 8.34
C LYS A 203 0.96 -14.71 8.58
N GLU A 204 1.02 -15.83 9.30
CA GLU A 204 -0.17 -16.64 9.57
C GLU A 204 -1.20 -15.89 10.41
N PHE A 205 -0.77 -15.09 11.37
CA PHE A 205 -1.66 -14.22 12.14
C PHE A 205 -2.40 -13.21 11.26
N TYR A 206 -1.69 -12.53 10.34
CA TYR A 206 -2.32 -11.61 9.38
C TYR A 206 -3.31 -12.36 8.48
N LEU A 207 -2.91 -13.49 7.91
CA LEU A 207 -3.75 -14.25 6.99
C LEU A 207 -5.02 -14.80 7.67
N THR A 208 -4.91 -15.38 8.85
CA THR A 208 -6.06 -15.91 9.58
C THR A 208 -7.00 -14.81 10.10
N SER A 209 -6.45 -13.62 10.39
CA SER A 209 -7.24 -12.45 10.75
C SER A 209 -8.01 -11.90 9.56
N TYR A 210 -7.37 -11.80 8.39
CA TYR A 210 -7.95 -11.19 7.19
C TYR A 210 -8.91 -12.11 6.45
N LEU A 211 -8.50 -13.37 6.21
CA LEU A 211 -9.30 -14.31 5.43
C LEU A 211 -10.43 -14.92 6.28
N GLY A 212 -11.58 -15.12 5.65
CA GLY A 212 -12.74 -15.73 6.31
C GLY A 212 -12.67 -17.25 6.31
N ASP A 213 -12.11 -17.83 5.26
CA ASP A 213 -12.00 -19.27 5.01
C ASP A 213 -10.62 -19.62 4.43
N ALA A 214 -10.18 -20.87 4.63
CA ALA A 214 -8.91 -21.36 4.05
C ALA A 214 -8.92 -21.34 2.50
N HIS A 215 -10.09 -21.45 1.87
CA HIS A 215 -10.25 -21.36 0.41
C HIS A 215 -9.93 -19.94 -0.12
N ASP A 216 -10.14 -18.90 0.69
CA ASP A 216 -9.83 -17.51 0.32
C ASP A 216 -8.36 -17.32 -0.05
N ARG A 217 -7.45 -18.16 0.47
CA ARG A 217 -6.02 -18.13 0.09
C ARG A 217 -5.78 -18.40 -1.40
N ASN A 218 -6.73 -19.01 -2.07
CA ASN A 218 -6.68 -19.30 -3.51
C ASN A 218 -7.55 -18.36 -4.34
N ASP A 219 -8.35 -17.52 -3.71
CA ASP A 219 -9.17 -16.53 -4.40
C ASP A 219 -8.26 -15.53 -5.16
N PRO A 220 -8.47 -15.31 -6.45
CA PRO A 220 -7.64 -14.39 -7.24
C PRO A 220 -7.69 -12.93 -6.75
N ARG A 221 -8.69 -12.57 -5.96
CA ARG A 221 -8.78 -11.25 -5.33
C ARG A 221 -7.80 -11.08 -4.16
N PHE A 222 -7.36 -12.19 -3.56
CA PHE A 222 -6.30 -12.22 -2.54
C PHE A 222 -4.97 -12.66 -3.14
N ASN A 223 -4.92 -13.83 -3.78
CA ASN A 223 -3.75 -14.31 -4.52
C ASN A 223 -3.77 -13.72 -5.93
N VAL A 224 -3.35 -12.47 -6.01
CA VAL A 224 -3.46 -11.67 -7.24
C VAL A 224 -2.61 -12.20 -8.40
N LEU A 225 -1.61 -13.07 -8.10
CA LEU A 225 -0.85 -13.78 -9.13
C LEU A 225 -1.70 -14.82 -9.88
N LYS A 226 -2.85 -15.23 -9.32
CA LYS A 226 -3.85 -16.09 -9.98
C LYS A 226 -4.93 -15.30 -10.73
N GLY A 227 -4.95 -13.99 -10.56
CA GLY A 227 -5.85 -13.10 -11.30
C GLY A 227 -5.39 -12.83 -12.72
N ASP A 228 -6.13 -12.01 -13.44
CA ASP A 228 -5.81 -11.64 -14.82
C ASP A 228 -4.74 -10.53 -14.85
N ILE A 229 -3.48 -10.94 -15.00
CA ILE A 229 -2.33 -10.03 -15.08
C ILE A 229 -2.38 -9.18 -16.36
N GLY A 230 -3.00 -9.68 -17.44
CA GLY A 230 -3.20 -8.94 -18.69
C GLY A 230 -4.02 -7.66 -18.54
N LEU A 231 -4.81 -7.53 -17.47
CA LEU A 231 -5.57 -6.33 -17.15
C LEU A 231 -4.76 -5.24 -16.45
N LEU A 232 -3.54 -5.54 -15.96
CA LEU A 232 -2.77 -4.56 -15.21
C LEU A 232 -2.21 -3.46 -16.12
N PRO A 233 -2.26 -2.19 -15.69
CA PRO A 233 -1.60 -1.09 -16.40
C PRO A 233 -0.09 -1.12 -16.19
N ARG A 234 0.61 -0.05 -16.65
CA ARG A 234 2.02 0.16 -16.31
C ARG A 234 2.21 0.14 -14.78
N ALA A 235 3.31 -0.48 -14.32
CA ALA A 235 3.62 -0.56 -12.89
C ALA A 235 5.07 -0.17 -12.56
N PHE A 236 5.25 0.49 -11.42
CA PHE A 236 6.53 0.57 -10.72
C PHE A 236 6.45 -0.31 -9.47
N ILE A 237 7.36 -1.26 -9.35
CA ILE A 237 7.41 -2.25 -8.28
C ILE A 237 8.73 -2.03 -7.51
N ALA A 238 8.64 -1.61 -6.27
CA ALA A 238 9.76 -1.46 -5.35
C ALA A 238 9.82 -2.65 -4.39
N ALA A 239 10.92 -3.37 -4.36
CA ALA A 239 11.14 -4.49 -3.44
C ALA A 239 12.27 -4.16 -2.45
N ALA A 240 12.19 -4.68 -1.24
CA ALA A 240 13.28 -4.67 -0.28
C ALA A 240 14.15 -5.93 -0.47
N GLU A 241 15.48 -5.79 -0.35
CA GLU A 241 16.38 -6.93 -0.53
C GLU A 241 16.24 -7.97 0.59
N CYS A 242 16.15 -7.51 1.83
CA CYS A 242 16.09 -8.39 3.00
C CYS A 242 14.62 -8.55 3.48
N ASP A 243 13.74 -9.01 2.58
CA ASP A 243 12.30 -9.08 2.81
C ASP A 243 11.76 -10.46 2.38
N PRO A 244 11.00 -11.16 3.25
CA PRO A 244 10.35 -12.40 2.84
C PRO A 244 9.38 -12.24 1.65
N LEU A 245 8.88 -11.03 1.36
CA LEU A 245 8.02 -10.73 0.20
C LEU A 245 8.80 -10.28 -1.05
N GLN A 246 10.14 -10.35 -1.04
CA GLN A 246 10.94 -9.99 -2.22
C GLN A 246 10.53 -10.81 -3.45
N ASP A 247 10.40 -12.14 -3.28
CA ASP A 247 10.01 -13.03 -4.39
C ASP A 247 8.58 -12.79 -4.88
N ASP A 248 7.66 -12.30 -4.05
CA ASP A 248 6.33 -11.86 -4.48
C ASP A 248 6.44 -10.73 -5.51
N SER A 249 7.26 -9.71 -5.22
CA SER A 249 7.51 -8.59 -6.14
C SER A 249 8.15 -9.04 -7.45
N ILE A 250 9.13 -9.96 -7.38
CA ILE A 250 9.78 -10.56 -8.56
C ILE A 250 8.77 -11.40 -9.38
N ALA A 251 7.90 -12.15 -8.70
CA ALA A 251 6.88 -12.98 -9.35
C ALA A 251 5.86 -12.13 -10.11
N LEU A 252 5.37 -11.04 -9.51
CA LEU A 252 4.45 -10.11 -10.17
C LEU A 252 5.12 -9.46 -11.39
N TYR A 253 6.34 -8.94 -11.24
CA TYR A 253 7.10 -8.38 -12.35
C TYR A 253 7.22 -9.36 -13.52
N LYS A 254 7.68 -10.59 -13.27
CA LYS A 254 7.81 -11.63 -14.29
C LYS A 254 6.46 -12.04 -14.92
N ALA A 255 5.37 -12.00 -14.14
CA ALA A 255 4.04 -12.27 -14.67
C ALA A 255 3.60 -11.15 -15.62
N MET A 256 3.84 -9.88 -15.27
CA MET A 256 3.56 -8.75 -16.14
C MET A 256 4.39 -8.78 -17.43
N GLU A 257 5.69 -9.11 -17.34
CA GLU A 257 6.54 -9.27 -18.54
C GLU A 257 5.97 -10.34 -19.50
N ARG A 258 5.53 -11.50 -18.97
CA ARG A 258 4.95 -12.58 -19.79
C ARG A 258 3.67 -12.17 -20.50
N GLU A 259 2.88 -11.31 -19.88
CA GLU A 259 1.63 -10.76 -20.44
C GLU A 259 1.87 -9.50 -21.29
N GLY A 260 3.15 -9.11 -21.53
CA GLY A 260 3.51 -7.91 -22.29
C GLY A 260 3.06 -6.61 -21.64
N ARG A 261 2.88 -6.61 -20.29
CA ARG A 261 2.48 -5.41 -19.53
C ARG A 261 3.72 -4.65 -19.08
N PRO A 262 3.80 -3.33 -19.33
CA PRO A 262 4.97 -2.54 -18.95
C PRO A 262 5.14 -2.52 -17.42
N ALA A 263 6.32 -2.91 -16.94
CA ALA A 263 6.65 -2.85 -15.53
C ALA A 263 8.12 -2.54 -15.30
N THR A 264 8.42 -1.81 -14.24
CA THR A 264 9.78 -1.60 -13.73
C THR A 264 9.88 -2.22 -12.34
N LEU A 265 10.86 -3.08 -12.13
CA LEU A 265 11.21 -3.62 -10.81
C LEU A 265 12.51 -2.99 -10.33
N LYS A 266 12.50 -2.40 -9.13
CA LYS A 266 13.71 -1.94 -8.45
C LYS A 266 13.82 -2.60 -7.08
N ILE A 267 14.94 -3.28 -6.82
CA ILE A 267 15.25 -3.89 -5.52
C ILE A 267 16.20 -2.95 -4.78
N TYR A 268 15.81 -2.52 -3.59
CA TYR A 268 16.59 -1.60 -2.75
C TYR A 268 17.49 -2.42 -1.81
N PRO A 269 18.82 -2.21 -1.86
CA PRO A 269 19.77 -3.04 -1.13
C PRO A 269 19.76 -2.75 0.37
N GLY A 270 19.96 -3.81 1.18
CA GLY A 270 20.18 -3.73 2.63
C GLY A 270 18.99 -3.22 3.44
N VAL A 271 17.78 -3.19 2.88
CA VAL A 271 16.57 -2.75 3.58
C VAL A 271 15.61 -3.89 3.86
N LEU A 272 14.84 -3.74 4.93
CA LEU A 272 13.84 -4.69 5.41
C LEU A 272 12.44 -4.35 4.89
N HIS A 273 11.49 -5.23 5.14
CA HIS A 273 10.07 -4.94 4.93
C HIS A 273 9.65 -3.62 5.59
N SER A 274 8.70 -2.90 5.00
CA SER A 274 8.21 -1.59 5.48
C SER A 274 9.23 -0.44 5.48
N PHE A 275 10.36 -0.53 4.77
CA PHE A 275 11.45 0.46 4.84
C PHE A 275 11.05 1.88 4.41
N ILE A 276 10.05 2.09 3.57
CA ILE A 276 9.65 3.44 3.12
C ILE A 276 9.21 4.36 4.26
N HIS A 277 8.77 3.80 5.39
CA HIS A 277 8.39 4.58 6.57
C HIS A 277 9.58 5.29 7.22
N TYR A 278 10.80 4.77 7.02
CA TYR A 278 12.00 5.25 7.71
C TYR A 278 12.73 6.40 6.99
N SER A 279 12.04 7.11 6.09
CA SER A 279 12.57 8.19 5.26
C SER A 279 13.12 9.41 6.03
N ARG A 280 12.93 9.51 7.35
CA ARG A 280 13.63 10.49 8.21
C ARG A 280 15.11 10.18 8.41
N MET A 281 15.52 8.91 8.27
CA MET A 281 16.87 8.45 8.59
C MET A 281 17.48 7.50 7.55
N LEU A 282 16.67 6.96 6.64
CA LEU A 282 17.08 5.97 5.66
C LEU A 282 16.99 6.56 4.26
N ASN A 283 18.14 6.75 3.61
CA ASN A 283 18.21 7.33 2.26
C ASN A 283 17.47 6.48 1.22
N GLN A 284 17.58 5.16 1.31
CA GLN A 284 16.88 4.22 0.42
C GLN A 284 15.36 4.38 0.48
N ALA A 285 14.81 4.73 1.65
CA ALA A 285 13.39 5.00 1.79
C ALA A 285 12.96 6.27 1.02
N THR A 286 13.75 7.34 1.15
CA THR A 286 13.51 8.57 0.39
C THR A 286 13.71 8.35 -1.11
N GLU A 287 14.74 7.59 -1.50
CA GLU A 287 15.00 7.21 -2.89
C GLU A 287 13.82 6.43 -3.48
N ALA A 288 13.32 5.41 -2.77
CA ALA A 288 12.20 4.60 -3.25
C ALA A 288 10.91 5.41 -3.47
N LEU A 289 10.62 6.35 -2.57
CA LEU A 289 9.47 7.25 -2.72
C LEU A 289 9.65 8.21 -3.90
N ARG A 290 10.86 8.71 -4.13
CA ARG A 290 11.18 9.58 -5.27
C ARG A 290 11.10 8.83 -6.59
N ASP A 291 11.71 7.64 -6.69
CA ASP A 291 11.64 6.81 -7.89
C ASP A 291 10.17 6.46 -8.27
N GLY A 292 9.35 6.17 -7.25
CA GLY A 292 7.92 5.93 -7.46
C GLY A 292 7.15 7.15 -7.95
N ALA A 293 7.49 8.33 -7.42
CA ALA A 293 6.93 9.60 -7.85
C ALA A 293 7.36 9.97 -9.28
N ASP A 294 8.63 9.75 -9.61
CA ASP A 294 9.17 9.98 -10.96
C ASP A 294 8.49 9.05 -11.98
N ALA A 295 8.32 7.77 -11.65
CA ALA A 295 7.61 6.81 -12.51
C ALA A 295 6.12 7.17 -12.71
N LEU A 296 5.46 7.73 -11.68
CA LEU A 296 4.09 8.27 -11.79
C LEU A 296 4.07 9.46 -12.77
N ASN A 297 5.02 10.39 -12.64
CA ASN A 297 5.13 11.55 -13.52
C ASN A 297 5.40 11.15 -14.98
N GLU A 298 6.29 10.18 -15.21
CA GLU A 298 6.54 9.64 -16.55
C GLU A 298 5.30 9.01 -17.20
N CYS A 299 4.38 8.49 -16.39
CA CYS A 299 3.15 7.91 -16.91
C CYS A 299 2.14 8.98 -17.36
N PHE A 300 2.13 10.15 -16.72
CA PHE A 300 1.13 11.19 -16.92
C PHE A 300 1.65 12.47 -17.60
N SER A 301 2.93 12.49 -18.01
CA SER A 301 3.54 13.56 -18.79
C SER A 301 3.20 13.55 -20.29
#